data_514dc471c5e52a263ee2ba97451e2854
#
_entry.id   514dc471c5e52a263ee2ba97451e2854
#
_cell.length_a   1.000
_cell.length_b   1.000
_cell.length_c   1.000
_cell.angle_alpha   90.00
_cell.angle_beta   90.00
_cell.angle_gamma   90.00
#
_symmetry.space_group_name_H-M   'P 1'
#
loop_
_entity.id
_entity.type
_entity.pdbx_description
1 polymer ?
#
loop_
_entity_poly.entity_id
_entity_poly.type
_entity_poly.pdbx_seq_one_letter_code
_entity_poly.pdbx_strand_id
1 'polypeptide(L)'
;MNSPDPSEGEAHVLPGPAGAAYAHRWGFGAFVLAEVVLLLSAVLVSAAAGPIPADRPIPPIVVVLATVLPALLAAGVAVLATVLRGNGPVLDLGLRWSWWDVRVGLKLGCAGLVVSCVATVVWVKVVGQANATSALTSVVGAERLPVSLAIMLFFYTWLVGPACEEMLYRGLLWGAIERLRWSRWAALVLSTVVFAVGHLEPLRTSLLLVIAIPIGLARLVTGRLPASILAHQINNFVPAVGLLLTSLGVWT
;
A
#
# COMPACT_ATOMS: atom_id res chain seq x y z
N MET A 1 -41.42 19.54 -60.14
CA MET A 1 -39.93 19.58 -59.94
C MET A 1 -39.73 20.06 -58.49
N ASN A 2 -39.72 19.14 -57.52
CA ASN A 2 -39.51 19.45 -56.13
C ASN A 2 -38.03 19.16 -55.85
N SER A 3 -37.27 20.19 -55.46
CA SER A 3 -35.90 20.06 -54.97
C SER A 3 -35.92 19.37 -53.62
N PRO A 4 -35.04 18.41 -53.33
CA PRO A 4 -34.93 17.81 -52.01
C PRO A 4 -34.36 18.81 -51.01
N ASP A 5 -34.92 18.80 -49.79
CA ASP A 5 -34.51 19.57 -48.62
C ASP A 5 -33.10 19.12 -48.18
N PRO A 6 -32.12 20.01 -48.01
CA PRO A 6 -30.76 19.64 -47.57
C PRO A 6 -30.62 19.37 -46.09
N SER A 7 -31.71 19.27 -45.30
CA SER A 7 -31.67 19.10 -43.85
C SER A 7 -31.79 17.66 -43.35
N GLU A 8 -31.90 16.67 -44.24
CA GLU A 8 -31.91 15.26 -43.82
C GLU A 8 -30.52 14.65 -43.96
N GLY A 9 -29.83 14.48 -42.85
CA GLY A 9 -28.76 13.49 -42.82
C GLY A 9 -27.45 13.81 -42.15
N GLU A 10 -27.38 14.70 -41.19
CA GLU A 10 -26.29 14.56 -40.21
C GLU A 10 -26.80 13.86 -38.93
N ALA A 11 -26.84 12.53 -39.03
CA ALA A 11 -26.90 11.72 -37.82
C ALA A 11 -25.67 12.07 -36.96
N HIS A 12 -25.91 12.89 -35.94
CA HIS A 12 -24.95 13.07 -34.84
C HIS A 12 -24.62 11.68 -34.30
N VAL A 13 -23.54 11.08 -34.80
CA VAL A 13 -22.89 9.93 -34.16
C VAL A 13 -22.38 10.46 -32.84
N LEU A 14 -23.19 10.30 -31.80
CA LEU A 14 -22.70 10.47 -30.43
C LEU A 14 -21.43 9.64 -30.31
N PRO A 15 -20.32 10.22 -29.84
CA PRO A 15 -19.11 9.43 -29.59
C PRO A 15 -19.54 8.29 -28.67
N GLY A 16 -19.43 7.06 -29.14
CA GLY A 16 -19.67 5.88 -28.34
C GLY A 16 -18.87 5.98 -27.05
N PRO A 17 -19.34 5.38 -25.94
CA PRO A 17 -18.66 5.50 -24.65
C PRO A 17 -17.19 5.20 -24.84
N ALA A 18 -16.34 6.19 -24.52
CA ALA A 18 -14.90 6.14 -24.68
C ALA A 18 -14.39 4.80 -24.13
N GLY A 19 -13.89 3.95 -25.02
CA GLY A 19 -13.40 2.60 -24.88
C GLY A 19 -13.83 1.91 -23.58
N ALA A 20 -14.87 1.10 -23.63
CA ALA A 20 -15.24 0.25 -22.49
C ALA A 20 -13.98 -0.49 -22.08
N ALA A 21 -13.39 -0.12 -20.94
CA ALA A 21 -12.28 -0.85 -20.38
C ALA A 21 -12.74 -2.30 -20.26
N TYR A 22 -12.07 -3.20 -20.98
CA TYR A 22 -12.43 -4.62 -20.94
C TYR A 22 -12.42 -5.06 -19.48
N ALA A 23 -13.49 -5.75 -19.05
CA ALA A 23 -13.52 -6.28 -17.68
C ALA A 23 -12.26 -7.13 -17.47
N HIS A 24 -11.38 -6.71 -16.56
CA HIS A 24 -10.17 -7.46 -16.25
C HIS A 24 -10.53 -8.87 -15.77
N ARG A 25 -9.67 -9.86 -16.09
CA ARG A 25 -9.90 -11.27 -15.75
C ARG A 25 -9.20 -11.71 -14.46
N TRP A 26 -8.41 -10.83 -13.84
CA TRP A 26 -7.85 -11.06 -12.50
C TRP A 26 -8.87 -10.74 -11.40
N GLY A 27 -8.66 -11.27 -10.21
CA GLY A 27 -9.55 -11.11 -9.07
C GLY A 27 -8.86 -11.54 -7.78
N PHE A 28 -9.59 -12.06 -6.80
CA PHE A 28 -9.03 -12.50 -5.50
C PHE A 28 -7.85 -13.45 -5.64
N GLY A 29 -7.82 -14.34 -6.62
CA GLY A 29 -6.69 -15.23 -6.86
C GLY A 29 -5.38 -14.49 -7.11
N ALA A 30 -5.41 -13.32 -7.78
CA ALA A 30 -4.21 -12.50 -7.98
C ALA A 30 -3.76 -11.85 -6.65
N PHE A 31 -4.69 -11.39 -5.83
CA PHE A 31 -4.38 -10.85 -4.50
C PHE A 31 -3.78 -11.93 -3.59
N VAL A 32 -4.44 -13.08 -3.49
CA VAL A 32 -3.93 -14.21 -2.68
C VAL A 32 -2.55 -14.65 -3.15
N LEU A 33 -2.30 -14.71 -4.47
CA LEU A 33 -0.97 -15.03 -5.01
C LEU A 33 0.06 -13.99 -4.58
N ALA A 34 -0.27 -12.70 -4.61
CA ALA A 34 0.63 -11.63 -4.15
C ALA A 34 0.96 -11.77 -2.65
N GLU A 35 -0.03 -12.05 -1.80
CA GLU A 35 0.18 -12.31 -0.37
C GLU A 35 1.02 -13.58 -0.12
N VAL A 36 0.78 -14.66 -0.85
CA VAL A 36 1.60 -15.87 -0.76
C VAL A 36 3.05 -15.60 -1.17
N VAL A 37 3.26 -14.83 -2.24
CA VAL A 37 4.61 -14.44 -2.68
C VAL A 37 5.28 -13.56 -1.63
N LEU A 38 4.55 -12.61 -1.01
CA LEU A 38 5.05 -11.78 0.07
C LEU A 38 5.53 -12.62 1.25
N LEU A 39 4.66 -13.48 1.78
CA LEU A 39 4.99 -14.30 2.94
C LEU A 39 6.07 -15.33 2.64
N LEU A 40 5.96 -16.05 1.51
CA LEU A 40 6.92 -17.08 1.14
C LEU A 40 8.31 -16.51 0.89
N SER A 41 8.42 -15.35 0.21
CA SER A 41 9.71 -14.71 -0.03
C SER A 41 10.35 -14.20 1.27
N ALA A 42 9.57 -13.69 2.24
CA ALA A 42 10.08 -13.34 3.56
C ALA A 42 10.65 -14.57 4.29
N VAL A 43 9.93 -15.70 4.25
CA VAL A 43 10.39 -16.97 4.83
C VAL A 43 11.66 -17.48 4.11
N LEU A 44 11.70 -17.42 2.77
CA LEU A 44 12.85 -17.87 1.99
C LEU A 44 14.10 -17.03 2.25
N VAL A 45 13.98 -15.69 2.37
CA VAL A 45 15.11 -14.83 2.74
C VAL A 45 15.63 -15.19 4.12
N SER A 46 14.73 -15.37 5.09
CA SER A 46 15.09 -15.76 6.46
C SER A 46 15.75 -17.15 6.49
N ALA A 47 15.22 -18.11 5.74
CA ALA A 47 15.78 -19.46 5.65
C ALA A 47 17.16 -19.48 4.96
N ALA A 48 17.36 -18.66 3.92
CA ALA A 48 18.64 -18.55 3.21
C ALA A 48 19.74 -17.94 4.08
N ALA A 49 19.38 -17.11 5.08
CA ALA A 49 20.33 -16.62 6.08
C ALA A 49 20.85 -17.72 7.02
N GLY A 50 20.17 -18.87 7.06
CA GLY A 50 20.47 -19.97 7.96
C GLY A 50 20.11 -19.71 9.42
N PRO A 51 20.37 -20.66 10.32
CA PRO A 51 20.11 -20.49 11.74
C PRO A 51 21.05 -19.43 12.32
N ILE A 52 20.50 -18.34 12.82
CA ILE A 52 21.24 -17.28 13.51
C ILE A 52 21.22 -17.61 15.01
N PRO A 53 22.37 -17.88 15.64
CA PRO A 53 22.41 -18.12 17.08
C PRO A 53 21.84 -16.92 17.85
N ALA A 54 21.15 -17.19 18.96
CA ALA A 54 20.47 -16.13 19.74
C ALA A 54 21.43 -15.09 20.33
N ASP A 55 22.71 -15.42 20.44
CA ASP A 55 23.79 -14.56 20.92
C ASP A 55 24.47 -13.73 19.81
N ARG A 56 24.05 -13.91 18.56
CA ARG A 56 24.62 -13.18 17.42
C ARG A 56 23.61 -12.21 16.80
N PRO A 57 24.09 -11.03 16.37
CA PRO A 57 23.26 -10.08 15.65
C PRO A 57 22.77 -10.64 14.31
N ILE A 58 21.56 -10.26 13.93
CA ILE A 58 21.05 -10.55 12.59
C ILE A 58 21.86 -9.72 11.58
N PRO A 59 22.44 -10.32 10.54
CA PRO A 59 23.18 -9.53 9.56
C PRO A 59 22.32 -8.40 8.98
N PRO A 60 22.76 -7.14 8.98
CA PRO A 60 21.96 -5.99 8.54
C PRO A 60 21.36 -6.14 7.14
N ILE A 61 22.08 -6.80 6.24
CA ILE A 61 21.59 -7.07 4.88
C ILE A 61 20.39 -8.02 4.88
N VAL A 62 20.32 -8.98 5.80
CA VAL A 62 19.19 -9.91 5.94
C VAL A 62 17.95 -9.16 6.39
N VAL A 63 18.08 -8.25 7.36
CA VAL A 63 16.98 -7.40 7.83
C VAL A 63 16.42 -6.59 6.67
N VAL A 64 17.28 -5.95 5.89
CA VAL A 64 16.87 -5.13 4.76
C VAL A 64 16.24 -5.98 3.65
N LEU A 65 16.85 -7.10 3.28
CA LEU A 65 16.31 -7.98 2.25
C LEU A 65 14.97 -8.59 2.66
N ALA A 66 14.83 -9.03 3.91
CA ALA A 66 13.57 -9.57 4.42
C ALA A 66 12.44 -8.55 4.48
N THR A 67 12.77 -7.27 4.59
CA THR A 67 11.79 -6.17 4.60
C THR A 67 11.44 -5.70 3.18
N VAL A 68 12.43 -5.51 2.32
CA VAL A 68 12.26 -4.86 1.01
C VAL A 68 11.80 -5.82 -0.07
N LEU A 69 12.47 -6.97 -0.20
CA LEU A 69 12.27 -7.89 -1.31
C LEU A 69 10.85 -8.48 -1.39
N PRO A 70 10.23 -8.92 -0.27
CA PRO A 70 8.88 -9.48 -0.30
C PRO A 70 7.83 -8.52 -0.84
N ALA A 71 7.85 -7.26 -0.41
CA ALA A 71 6.88 -6.26 -0.87
C ALA A 71 7.08 -5.90 -2.34
N LEU A 72 8.33 -5.81 -2.82
CA LEU A 72 8.62 -5.57 -4.23
C LEU A 72 8.15 -6.75 -5.11
N LEU A 73 8.37 -7.99 -4.68
CA LEU A 73 7.91 -9.17 -5.41
C LEU A 73 6.39 -9.24 -5.44
N ALA A 74 5.71 -8.98 -4.33
CA ALA A 74 4.26 -8.94 -4.27
C ALA A 74 3.67 -7.84 -5.16
N ALA A 75 4.25 -6.63 -5.14
CA ALA A 75 3.88 -5.56 -6.07
C ALA A 75 4.15 -5.94 -7.53
N GLY A 76 5.23 -6.66 -7.80
CA GLY A 76 5.52 -7.26 -9.11
C GLY A 76 4.42 -8.22 -9.57
N VAL A 77 3.88 -9.06 -8.68
CA VAL A 77 2.71 -9.92 -8.97
C VAL A 77 1.48 -9.07 -9.32
N ALA A 78 1.26 -7.96 -8.61
CA ALA A 78 0.15 -7.04 -8.91
C ALA A 78 0.27 -6.46 -10.32
N VAL A 79 1.45 -5.97 -10.70
CA VAL A 79 1.72 -5.49 -12.06
C VAL A 79 1.51 -6.61 -13.09
N LEU A 80 2.12 -7.77 -12.86
CA LEU A 80 2.06 -8.90 -13.78
C LEU A 80 0.62 -9.40 -13.99
N ALA A 81 -0.19 -9.48 -12.93
CA ALA A 81 -1.59 -9.87 -13.03
C ALA A 81 -2.38 -8.92 -13.94
N THR A 82 -2.15 -7.60 -13.84
CA THR A 82 -2.81 -6.62 -14.69
C THR A 82 -2.34 -6.66 -16.14
N VAL A 83 -1.06 -6.96 -16.39
CA VAL A 83 -0.50 -7.10 -17.74
C VAL A 83 -1.01 -8.37 -18.42
N LEU A 84 -0.99 -9.51 -17.70
CA LEU A 84 -1.32 -10.80 -18.29
C LEU A 84 -2.84 -11.06 -18.39
N ARG A 85 -3.63 -10.51 -17.46
CA ARG A 85 -5.06 -10.80 -17.32
C ARG A 85 -5.94 -9.57 -17.22
N GLY A 86 -5.44 -8.42 -17.60
CA GLY A 86 -6.15 -7.13 -17.55
C GLY A 86 -5.74 -6.19 -18.66
N ASN A 87 -5.85 -4.88 -18.35
CA ASN A 87 -5.60 -3.77 -19.27
C ASN A 87 -4.29 -3.04 -18.95
N GLY A 88 -3.44 -3.65 -18.13
CA GLY A 88 -2.19 -3.06 -17.64
C GLY A 88 -2.36 -2.25 -16.34
N PRO A 89 -1.23 -2.01 -15.63
CA PRO A 89 -1.25 -1.45 -14.27
C PRO A 89 -1.79 -0.03 -14.22
N VAL A 90 -1.60 0.77 -15.26
CA VAL A 90 -2.07 2.17 -15.29
C VAL A 90 -3.59 2.24 -15.24
N LEU A 91 -4.29 1.34 -15.94
CA LEU A 91 -5.74 1.31 -15.98
C LEU A 91 -6.31 0.53 -14.80
N ASP A 92 -5.86 -0.71 -14.62
CA ASP A 92 -6.46 -1.64 -13.69
C ASP A 92 -6.19 -1.30 -12.23
N LEU A 93 -5.00 -0.79 -11.90
CA LEU A 93 -4.68 -0.31 -10.55
C LEU A 93 -5.07 1.17 -10.35
N GLY A 94 -5.43 1.88 -11.44
CA GLY A 94 -5.80 3.29 -11.36
C GLY A 94 -4.61 4.21 -11.07
N LEU A 95 -3.44 3.95 -11.69
CA LEU A 95 -2.21 4.74 -11.48
C LEU A 95 -2.18 6.07 -12.25
N ARG A 96 -3.23 6.41 -13.02
CA ARG A 96 -3.35 7.74 -13.61
C ARG A 96 -3.48 8.79 -12.52
N TRP A 97 -2.66 9.83 -12.57
CA TRP A 97 -2.68 10.90 -11.60
C TRP A 97 -3.28 12.20 -12.15
N SER A 98 -3.74 13.06 -11.26
CA SER A 98 -4.18 14.42 -11.55
C SER A 98 -3.90 15.32 -10.36
N TRP A 99 -3.96 16.63 -10.53
CA TRP A 99 -3.86 17.58 -9.42
C TRP A 99 -4.94 17.41 -8.36
N TRP A 100 -6.08 16.82 -8.73
CA TRP A 100 -7.11 16.44 -7.75
C TRP A 100 -6.61 15.35 -6.80
N ASP A 101 -5.90 14.34 -7.32
CA ASP A 101 -5.32 13.28 -6.49
C ASP A 101 -4.29 13.82 -5.51
N VAL A 102 -3.46 14.78 -5.95
CA VAL A 102 -2.48 15.44 -5.08
C VAL A 102 -3.18 16.22 -3.97
N ARG A 103 -4.21 17.01 -4.30
CA ARG A 103 -4.96 17.79 -3.30
C ARG A 103 -5.66 16.90 -2.27
N VAL A 104 -6.29 15.81 -2.71
CA VAL A 104 -6.97 14.86 -1.82
C VAL A 104 -5.95 14.10 -0.99
N GLY A 105 -4.87 13.59 -1.60
CA GLY A 105 -3.80 12.89 -0.92
C GLY A 105 -3.12 13.74 0.16
N LEU A 106 -2.83 15.01 -0.13
CA LEU A 106 -2.28 15.95 0.86
C LEU A 106 -3.26 16.19 2.01
N LYS A 107 -4.53 16.51 1.71
CA LYS A 107 -5.53 16.79 2.74
C LYS A 107 -5.76 15.59 3.66
N LEU A 108 -6.00 14.41 3.08
CA LEU A 108 -6.26 13.20 3.86
C LEU A 108 -4.98 12.64 4.49
N GLY A 109 -3.82 12.80 3.85
CA GLY A 109 -2.54 12.45 4.44
C GLY A 109 -2.20 13.29 5.66
N CYS A 110 -2.31 14.63 5.58
CA CYS A 110 -2.06 15.50 6.72
C CYS A 110 -3.10 15.29 7.85
N ALA A 111 -4.38 15.20 7.52
CA ALA A 111 -5.42 14.89 8.52
C ALA A 111 -5.18 13.50 9.14
N GLY A 112 -4.84 12.51 8.32
CA GLY A 112 -4.48 11.17 8.75
C GLY A 112 -3.26 11.15 9.66
N LEU A 113 -2.23 11.93 9.37
CA LEU A 113 -1.04 12.04 10.22
C LEU A 113 -1.40 12.57 11.62
N VAL A 114 -2.24 13.59 11.72
CA VAL A 114 -2.72 14.11 13.01
C VAL A 114 -3.49 13.03 13.77
N VAL A 115 -4.44 12.34 13.10
CA VAL A 115 -5.21 11.23 13.68
C VAL A 115 -4.29 10.11 14.13
N SER A 116 -3.30 9.75 13.32
CA SER A 116 -2.32 8.70 13.62
C SER A 116 -1.46 9.05 14.85
N CYS A 117 -1.02 10.30 14.98
CA CYS A 117 -0.27 10.76 16.16
C CYS A 117 -1.11 10.63 17.43
N VAL A 118 -2.35 11.12 17.41
CA VAL A 118 -3.27 11.02 18.55
C VAL A 118 -3.58 9.56 18.88
N ALA A 119 -3.92 8.76 17.87
CA ALA A 119 -4.20 7.34 18.04
C ALA A 119 -3.00 6.57 18.62
N THR A 120 -1.78 6.88 18.17
CA THR A 120 -0.55 6.28 18.71
C THR A 120 -0.37 6.59 20.19
N VAL A 121 -0.56 7.86 20.59
CA VAL A 121 -0.46 8.24 22.02
C VAL A 121 -1.47 7.49 22.88
N VAL A 122 -2.72 7.40 22.41
CA VAL A 122 -3.77 6.64 23.13
C VAL A 122 -3.43 5.15 23.16
N TRP A 123 -3.02 4.59 22.02
CA TRP A 123 -2.69 3.18 21.90
C TRP A 123 -1.52 2.79 22.82
N VAL A 124 -0.44 3.61 22.86
CA VAL A 124 0.70 3.37 23.76
C VAL A 124 0.27 3.34 25.23
N LYS A 125 -0.67 4.21 25.63
CA LYS A 125 -1.22 4.20 27.00
C LYS A 125 -2.01 2.92 27.31
N VAL A 126 -2.67 2.34 26.31
CA VAL A 126 -3.50 1.14 26.46
C VAL A 126 -2.63 -0.13 26.50
N VAL A 127 -1.69 -0.27 25.58
CA VAL A 127 -0.87 -1.50 25.48
C VAL A 127 0.38 -1.47 26.35
N GLY A 128 0.78 -0.30 26.85
CA GLY A 128 1.99 -0.07 27.62
C GLY A 128 3.23 0.14 26.73
N GLN A 129 4.16 0.94 27.22
CA GLN A 129 5.38 1.33 26.50
C GLN A 129 6.20 0.12 26.01
N ALA A 130 6.29 -0.92 26.82
CA ALA A 130 7.06 -2.14 26.50
C ALA A 130 6.51 -2.90 25.28
N ASN A 131 5.21 -2.75 24.96
CA ASN A 131 4.55 -3.40 23.84
C ASN A 131 4.33 -2.45 22.63
N ALA A 132 4.81 -1.21 22.72
CA ALA A 132 4.51 -0.17 21.77
C ALA A 132 5.47 -0.11 20.58
N THR A 133 6.33 -1.11 20.40
CA THR A 133 7.34 -1.16 19.35
C THR A 133 6.87 -2.09 18.22
N SER A 134 7.08 -1.70 16.96
CA SER A 134 6.83 -2.62 15.83
C SER A 134 7.89 -3.70 15.75
N ALA A 135 7.56 -4.84 15.14
CA ALA A 135 8.51 -5.93 14.93
C ALA A 135 9.78 -5.44 14.21
N LEU A 136 9.62 -4.65 13.14
CA LEU A 136 10.76 -4.09 12.41
C LEU A 136 11.61 -3.16 13.29
N THR A 137 10.97 -2.25 14.03
CA THR A 137 11.69 -1.31 14.91
C THR A 137 12.42 -2.05 16.03
N SER A 138 11.84 -3.12 16.59
CA SER A 138 12.50 -3.96 17.60
C SER A 138 13.75 -4.62 17.07
N VAL A 139 13.69 -5.20 15.85
CA VAL A 139 14.86 -5.84 15.22
C VAL A 139 15.94 -4.80 14.92
N VAL A 140 15.58 -3.67 14.32
CA VAL A 140 16.52 -2.62 13.92
C VAL A 140 17.11 -1.88 15.15
N GLY A 141 16.35 -1.75 16.24
CA GLY A 141 16.80 -1.15 17.49
C GLY A 141 17.81 -2.02 18.23
N ALA A 142 17.68 -3.34 18.13
CA ALA A 142 18.67 -4.28 18.68
C ALA A 142 19.98 -4.28 17.87
N GLU A 143 19.90 -4.01 16.57
CA GLU A 143 20.97 -4.12 15.60
C GLU A 143 21.18 -2.78 14.89
N ARG A 144 22.22 -2.03 15.26
CA ARG A 144 22.55 -0.80 14.54
C ARG A 144 22.89 -1.10 13.08
N LEU A 145 22.24 -0.40 12.16
CA LEU A 145 22.51 -0.56 10.74
C LEU A 145 23.65 0.34 10.28
N PRO A 146 24.47 -0.11 9.30
CA PRO A 146 25.32 0.80 8.54
C PRO A 146 24.51 1.96 7.95
N VAL A 147 25.06 3.16 7.93
CA VAL A 147 24.35 4.39 7.51
C VAL A 147 23.69 4.24 6.14
N SER A 148 24.36 3.60 5.18
CA SER A 148 23.80 3.37 3.84
C SER A 148 22.54 2.50 3.86
N LEU A 149 22.52 1.43 4.68
CA LEU A 149 21.36 0.56 4.83
C LEU A 149 20.23 1.24 5.61
N ALA A 150 20.56 2.04 6.63
CA ALA A 150 19.61 2.84 7.38
C ALA A 150 18.89 3.86 6.46
N ILE A 151 19.65 4.57 5.61
CA ILE A 151 19.09 5.50 4.63
C ILE A 151 18.23 4.78 3.59
N MET A 152 18.68 3.63 3.09
CA MET A 152 17.90 2.83 2.14
C MET A 152 16.58 2.37 2.77
N LEU A 153 16.61 1.88 4.00
CA LEU A 153 15.41 1.45 4.73
C LEU A 153 14.46 2.62 5.02
N PHE A 154 15.00 3.81 5.33
CA PHE A 154 14.22 5.04 5.47
C PHE A 154 13.42 5.36 4.20
N PHE A 155 14.08 5.46 3.05
CA PHE A 155 13.38 5.75 1.79
C PHE A 155 12.40 4.65 1.39
N TYR A 156 12.75 3.40 1.67
CA TYR A 156 11.84 2.29 1.44
C TYR A 156 10.58 2.42 2.30
N THR A 157 10.71 2.56 3.61
CA THR A 157 9.56 2.63 4.54
C THR A 157 8.72 3.89 4.35
N TRP A 158 9.34 4.98 3.90
CA TRP A 158 8.63 6.22 3.61
C TRP A 158 7.92 6.21 2.27
N LEU A 159 8.58 5.78 1.19
CA LEU A 159 8.11 5.98 -0.18
C LEU A 159 7.70 4.69 -0.89
N VAL A 160 8.58 3.69 -0.89
CA VAL A 160 8.42 2.49 -1.74
C VAL A 160 7.47 1.49 -1.11
N GLY A 161 7.64 1.19 0.17
CA GLY A 161 6.77 0.27 0.91
C GLY A 161 5.28 0.68 0.83
N PRO A 162 4.92 1.92 1.19
CA PRO A 162 3.57 2.42 1.03
C PRO A 162 3.00 2.27 -0.39
N ALA A 163 3.81 2.54 -1.42
CA ALA A 163 3.36 2.36 -2.80
C ALA A 163 3.08 0.90 -3.14
N CYS A 164 3.96 -0.03 -2.71
CA CYS A 164 3.75 -1.47 -2.89
C CYS A 164 2.47 -1.94 -2.17
N GLU A 165 2.28 -1.53 -0.93
CA GLU A 165 1.11 -1.89 -0.13
C GLU A 165 -0.18 -1.34 -0.74
N GLU A 166 -0.20 -0.09 -1.20
CA GLU A 166 -1.37 0.46 -1.88
C GLU A 166 -1.69 -0.30 -3.17
N MET A 167 -0.68 -0.77 -3.92
CA MET A 167 -0.92 -1.61 -5.11
C MET A 167 -1.57 -2.94 -4.75
N LEU A 168 -1.24 -3.56 -3.61
CA LEU A 168 -1.85 -4.79 -3.14
C LEU A 168 -3.27 -4.56 -2.63
N TYR A 169 -3.43 -3.65 -1.66
CA TYR A 169 -4.69 -3.52 -0.93
C TYR A 169 -5.70 -2.61 -1.63
N ARG A 170 -5.28 -1.44 -2.14
CA ARG A 170 -6.16 -0.48 -2.84
C ARG A 170 -6.12 -0.63 -4.36
N GLY A 171 -5.18 -1.44 -4.88
CA GLY A 171 -5.13 -1.90 -6.26
C GLY A 171 -5.82 -3.26 -6.43
N LEU A 172 -5.10 -4.35 -6.14
CA LEU A 172 -5.58 -5.71 -6.41
C LEU A 172 -6.82 -6.10 -5.58
N LEU A 173 -6.75 -6.00 -4.25
CA LEU A 173 -7.87 -6.42 -3.40
C LEU A 173 -9.10 -5.56 -3.68
N TRP A 174 -8.93 -4.25 -3.75
CA TRP A 174 -10.02 -3.34 -4.09
C TRP A 174 -10.66 -3.67 -5.44
N GLY A 175 -9.87 -3.84 -6.50
CA GLY A 175 -10.37 -4.21 -7.82
C GLY A 175 -11.02 -5.58 -7.86
N ALA A 176 -10.54 -6.55 -7.05
CA ALA A 176 -11.19 -7.86 -6.91
C ALA A 176 -12.58 -7.76 -6.27
N ILE A 177 -12.75 -6.88 -5.29
CA ILE A 177 -14.04 -6.60 -4.63
C ILE A 177 -15.01 -5.90 -5.61
N GLU A 178 -14.54 -4.87 -6.32
CA GLU A 178 -15.34 -4.17 -7.33
C GLU A 178 -15.80 -5.12 -8.47
N ARG A 179 -14.95 -6.09 -8.86
CA ARG A 179 -15.32 -7.12 -9.83
C ARG A 179 -16.50 -7.97 -9.40
N LEU A 180 -16.68 -8.20 -8.10
CA LEU A 180 -17.87 -8.87 -7.54
C LEU A 180 -19.09 -7.94 -7.47
N ARG A 181 -18.98 -6.71 -7.99
CA ARG A 181 -20.01 -5.68 -7.94
C ARG A 181 -20.41 -5.28 -6.52
N TRP A 182 -19.48 -5.44 -5.57
CA TRP A 182 -19.67 -4.93 -4.22
C TRP A 182 -19.47 -3.42 -4.19
N SER A 183 -20.04 -2.78 -3.19
CA SER A 183 -19.94 -1.32 -3.07
C SER A 183 -18.50 -0.86 -2.79
N ARG A 184 -18.18 0.37 -3.19
CA ARG A 184 -16.88 0.99 -2.88
C ARG A 184 -16.63 1.14 -1.38
N TRP A 185 -17.69 1.21 -0.57
CA TRP A 185 -17.61 1.19 0.87
C TRP A 185 -17.18 -0.19 1.40
N ALA A 186 -17.70 -1.26 0.81
CA ALA A 186 -17.24 -2.62 1.13
C ALA A 186 -15.76 -2.79 0.76
N ALA A 187 -15.32 -2.25 -0.37
CA ALA A 187 -13.90 -2.25 -0.76
C ALA A 187 -13.04 -1.46 0.24
N LEU A 188 -13.49 -0.29 0.70
CA LEU A 188 -12.83 0.49 1.74
C LEU A 188 -12.66 -0.33 3.03
N VAL A 189 -13.76 -0.86 3.56
CA VAL A 189 -13.74 -1.58 4.85
C VAL A 189 -12.88 -2.83 4.75
N LEU A 190 -13.12 -3.68 3.76
CA LEU A 190 -12.39 -4.94 3.62
C LEU A 190 -10.90 -4.72 3.35
N SER A 191 -10.53 -3.78 2.47
CA SER A 191 -9.11 -3.52 2.21
C SER A 191 -8.41 -2.92 3.43
N THR A 192 -9.11 -2.13 4.25
CA THR A 192 -8.58 -1.56 5.50
C THR A 192 -8.38 -2.66 6.56
N VAL A 193 -9.36 -3.55 6.73
CA VAL A 193 -9.26 -4.66 7.69
C VAL A 193 -8.15 -5.63 7.27
N VAL A 194 -8.14 -6.06 6.00
CA VAL A 194 -7.13 -7.01 5.52
C VAL A 194 -5.72 -6.40 5.59
N PHE A 195 -5.56 -5.12 5.27
CA PHE A 195 -4.30 -4.39 5.46
C PHE A 195 -3.82 -4.45 6.92
N ALA A 196 -4.69 -4.10 7.87
CA ALA A 196 -4.31 -4.06 9.29
C ALA A 196 -3.97 -5.45 9.85
N VAL A 197 -4.74 -6.48 9.47
CA VAL A 197 -4.50 -7.86 9.90
C VAL A 197 -3.27 -8.47 9.21
N GLY A 198 -3.05 -8.11 7.93
CA GLY A 198 -1.93 -8.61 7.13
C GLY A 198 -0.54 -8.22 7.67
N HIS A 199 -0.46 -7.21 8.54
CA HIS A 199 0.79 -6.88 9.25
C HIS A 199 1.21 -7.93 10.29
N LEU A 200 0.31 -8.86 10.66
CA LEU A 200 0.56 -9.95 11.62
C LEU A 200 1.05 -9.45 13.00
N GLU A 201 0.68 -8.23 13.38
CA GLU A 201 0.97 -7.61 14.67
C GLU A 201 -0.33 -7.41 15.47
N PRO A 202 -0.84 -8.42 16.20
CA PRO A 202 -2.18 -8.38 16.84
C PRO A 202 -2.39 -7.17 17.74
N LEU A 203 -1.38 -6.79 18.51
CA LEU A 203 -1.45 -5.63 19.42
C LEU A 203 -1.57 -4.31 18.67
N ARG A 204 -1.03 -4.21 17.43
CA ARG A 204 -1.06 -3.01 16.60
C ARG A 204 -2.22 -2.97 15.62
N THR A 205 -2.96 -4.07 15.46
CA THR A 205 -4.06 -4.14 14.47
C THR A 205 -5.08 -3.02 14.65
N SER A 206 -5.46 -2.69 15.89
CA SER A 206 -6.40 -1.59 16.18
C SER A 206 -5.85 -0.22 15.77
N LEU A 207 -4.57 0.03 16.02
CA LEU A 207 -3.90 1.25 15.58
C LEU A 207 -3.82 1.34 14.06
N LEU A 208 -3.42 0.24 13.40
CA LEU A 208 -3.32 0.16 11.94
C LEU A 208 -4.68 0.36 11.25
N LEU A 209 -5.78 -0.14 11.85
CA LEU A 209 -7.13 0.14 11.36
C LEU A 209 -7.41 1.65 11.31
N VAL A 210 -7.10 2.38 12.39
CA VAL A 210 -7.31 3.83 12.46
C VAL A 210 -6.46 4.56 11.43
N ILE A 211 -5.16 4.21 11.33
CA ILE A 211 -4.22 4.82 10.38
C ILE A 211 -4.65 4.59 8.93
N ALA A 212 -5.19 3.41 8.62
CA ALA A 212 -5.54 3.03 7.26
C ALA A 212 -6.84 3.66 6.74
N ILE A 213 -7.71 4.20 7.62
CA ILE A 213 -8.98 4.83 7.22
C ILE A 213 -8.75 6.04 6.30
N PRO A 214 -7.98 7.09 6.65
CA PRO A 214 -7.77 8.25 5.77
C PRO A 214 -7.08 7.87 4.45
N ILE A 215 -6.22 6.87 4.46
CA ILE A 215 -5.56 6.34 3.27
C ILE A 215 -6.59 5.70 2.33
N GLY A 216 -7.44 4.82 2.85
CA GLY A 216 -8.52 4.20 2.08
C GLY A 216 -9.57 5.21 1.60
N LEU A 217 -9.88 6.25 2.38
CA LEU A 217 -10.76 7.35 1.97
C LEU A 217 -10.19 8.12 0.77
N ALA A 218 -8.87 8.29 0.67
CA ALA A 218 -8.26 8.92 -0.49
C ALA A 218 -8.54 8.13 -1.78
N ARG A 219 -8.48 6.80 -1.72
CA ARG A 219 -8.88 5.90 -2.82
C ARG A 219 -10.38 6.00 -3.11
N LEU A 220 -11.22 5.99 -2.07
CA LEU A 220 -12.68 6.07 -2.20
C LEU A 220 -13.12 7.35 -2.92
N VAL A 221 -12.55 8.50 -2.51
CA VAL A 221 -12.91 9.83 -3.03
C VAL A 221 -12.44 10.02 -4.47
N THR A 222 -11.21 9.61 -4.79
CA THR A 222 -10.64 9.86 -6.13
C THR A 222 -10.92 8.74 -7.12
N GLY A 223 -11.15 7.53 -6.64
CA GLY A 223 -11.22 6.33 -7.47
C GLY A 223 -9.86 5.92 -8.05
N ARG A 224 -8.75 6.54 -7.60
CA ARG A 224 -7.40 6.37 -8.15
C ARG A 224 -6.36 6.14 -7.07
N LEU A 225 -5.32 5.38 -7.39
CA LEU A 225 -4.28 4.97 -6.45
C LEU A 225 -3.34 6.12 -6.00
N PRO A 226 -2.96 7.09 -6.86
CA PRO A 226 -1.99 8.12 -6.47
C PRO A 226 -2.36 8.92 -5.22
N ALA A 227 -3.66 9.17 -4.99
CA ALA A 227 -4.11 9.88 -3.81
C ALA A 227 -3.89 9.08 -2.52
N SER A 228 -4.16 7.76 -2.53
CA SER A 228 -3.93 6.90 -1.37
C SER A 228 -2.43 6.63 -1.16
N ILE A 229 -1.64 6.48 -2.22
CA ILE A 229 -0.18 6.38 -2.11
C ILE A 229 0.38 7.63 -1.43
N LEU A 230 0.02 8.83 -1.89
CA LEU A 230 0.51 10.07 -1.29
C LEU A 230 0.06 10.23 0.18
N ALA A 231 -1.21 9.92 0.48
CA ALA A 231 -1.70 9.95 1.86
C ALA A 231 -0.94 8.97 2.77
N HIS A 232 -0.64 7.77 2.27
CA HIS A 232 0.12 6.76 2.99
C HIS A 232 1.58 7.19 3.22
N GLN A 233 2.24 7.72 2.19
CA GLN A 233 3.61 8.24 2.31
C GLN A 233 3.71 9.37 3.34
N ILE A 234 2.74 10.28 3.41
CA ILE A 234 2.69 11.33 4.43
C ILE A 234 2.57 10.72 5.83
N ASN A 235 1.70 9.72 6.01
CA ASN A 235 1.54 9.04 7.31
C ASN A 235 2.80 8.27 7.71
N ASN A 236 3.53 7.69 6.77
CA ASN A 236 4.74 6.92 7.05
C ASN A 236 6.00 7.76 7.25
N PHE A 237 5.96 9.07 6.98
CA PHE A 237 7.14 9.92 7.13
C PHE A 237 7.68 9.93 8.57
N VAL A 238 6.82 10.19 9.55
CA VAL A 238 7.23 10.24 10.97
C VAL A 238 7.75 8.89 11.48
N PRO A 239 7.05 7.75 11.27
CA PRO A 239 7.59 6.44 11.61
C PRO A 239 8.91 6.11 10.91
N ALA A 240 9.07 6.49 9.64
CA ALA A 240 10.31 6.26 8.91
C ALA A 240 11.49 7.06 9.47
N VAL A 241 11.27 8.32 9.88
CA VAL A 241 12.28 9.10 10.60
C VAL A 241 12.62 8.45 11.93
N GLY A 242 11.63 8.02 12.70
CA GLY A 242 11.85 7.27 13.95
C GLY A 242 12.71 6.02 13.71
N LEU A 243 12.38 5.22 12.70
CA LEU A 243 13.14 4.03 12.32
C LEU A 243 14.60 4.37 11.93
N LEU A 244 14.81 5.46 11.18
CA LEU A 244 16.15 5.93 10.82
C LEU A 244 16.96 6.29 12.06
N LEU A 245 16.41 7.09 12.98
CA LEU A 245 17.10 7.51 14.21
C LEU A 245 17.42 6.31 15.11
N THR A 246 16.49 5.37 15.24
CA THR A 246 16.70 4.12 15.98
C THR A 246 17.80 3.27 15.34
N SER A 247 17.75 3.09 14.01
CA SER A 247 18.76 2.29 13.28
C SER A 247 20.17 2.86 13.34
N LEU A 248 20.31 4.17 13.52
CA LEU A 248 21.58 4.85 13.71
C LEU A 248 22.01 4.90 15.19
N GLY A 249 21.16 4.43 16.12
CA GLY A 249 21.41 4.48 17.57
C GLY A 249 21.37 5.89 18.16
N VAL A 250 20.71 6.83 17.47
CA VAL A 250 20.48 8.20 17.96
C VAL A 250 19.30 8.23 18.93
N TRP A 251 18.34 7.34 18.72
CA TRP A 251 17.15 7.18 19.56
C TRP A 251 17.09 5.74 20.07
N THR A 252 17.08 5.58 21.40
CA THR A 252 16.97 4.28 22.10
C THR A 252 15.62 4.15 22.79
#